data_08ea70fa3eec55f3149a2efb3a43e73c
#
_entry.id   08ea70fa3eec55f3149a2efb3a43e73c
#
_cell.length_a   1.000
_cell.length_b   1.000
_cell.length_c   1.000
_cell.angle_alpha   90.00
_cell.angle_beta   90.00
_cell.angle_gamma   90.00
#
_symmetry.space_group_name_H-M   'P 1'
#
loop_
_entity.id
_entity.type
_entity.pdbx_description
1 polymer ?
#
loop_
_entity_poly.entity_id
_entity_poly.type
_entity_poly.pdbx_seq_one_letter_code
_entity_poly.pdbx_strand_id
1 'polypeptide(L)'
;MKQKSNLFAALIIIMVFQFSHALSLEIIDVKRNIPLSESEPVYKDFYIKISNTAGLKKNLVVKAVRKINVKDSSLKSVGDFKTTVGLVKIIQVSETVAVAREFKLTPRQDEPMIDQIGIMVGDEIDTADSFIDVTKAKEI
;
A
#
# COMPACT_ATOMS: atom_id res chain seq x y z
N MET A 1 30.76 -47.87 2.10
CA MET A 1 29.34 -47.63 1.99
C MET A 1 28.90 -46.46 2.93
N LYS A 2 29.49 -45.29 2.83
CA LYS A 2 29.11 -44.14 3.65
C LYS A 2 28.78 -42.87 2.83
N GLN A 3 28.37 -43.02 1.57
CA GLN A 3 28.10 -41.88 0.67
C GLN A 3 26.64 -41.61 0.35
N LYS A 4 25.69 -42.33 0.94
CA LYS A 4 24.26 -42.19 0.61
C LYS A 4 23.50 -41.20 1.54
N SER A 5 24.10 -40.75 2.64
CA SER A 5 23.40 -39.85 3.61
C SER A 5 23.55 -38.35 3.29
N ASN A 6 24.58 -37.97 2.52
CA ASN A 6 24.81 -36.55 2.22
C ASN A 6 23.97 -35.99 1.07
N LEU A 7 23.45 -36.85 0.20
CA LEU A 7 22.56 -36.42 -0.90
C LEU A 7 21.16 -36.09 -0.41
N PHE A 8 20.70 -36.75 0.64
CA PHE A 8 19.38 -36.49 1.24
C PHE A 8 19.35 -35.17 2.04
N ALA A 9 20.46 -34.83 2.72
CA ALA A 9 20.59 -33.57 3.45
C ALA A 9 20.68 -32.36 2.51
N ALA A 10 21.33 -32.51 1.34
CA ALA A 10 21.40 -31.46 0.34
C ALA A 10 20.05 -31.19 -0.36
N LEU A 11 19.21 -32.22 -0.51
CA LEU A 11 17.88 -32.07 -1.13
C LEU A 11 16.88 -31.36 -0.23
N ILE A 12 17.04 -31.49 1.09
CA ILE A 12 16.17 -30.83 2.08
C ILE A 12 16.47 -29.32 2.20
N ILE A 13 17.72 -28.90 1.98
CA ILE A 13 18.13 -27.49 2.04
C ILE A 13 17.64 -26.69 0.84
N ILE A 14 17.42 -27.32 -0.31
CA ILE A 14 16.93 -26.64 -1.53
C ILE A 14 15.41 -26.35 -1.46
N MET A 15 14.68 -27.04 -0.59
CA MET A 15 13.21 -26.90 -0.49
C MET A 15 12.73 -25.76 0.43
N VAL A 16 13.63 -25.00 1.06
CA VAL A 16 13.28 -23.96 2.02
C VAL A 16 13.37 -22.54 1.43
N PHE A 17 13.81 -22.39 0.18
CA PHE A 17 13.64 -21.13 -0.55
C PHE A 17 12.21 -21.04 -1.15
N GLN A 18 11.24 -21.13 -0.30
CA GLN A 18 9.91 -20.66 -0.64
C GLN A 18 9.99 -19.13 -0.74
N PHE A 19 10.01 -18.64 -1.97
CA PHE A 19 9.83 -17.22 -2.24
C PHE A 19 8.53 -16.76 -1.55
N SER A 20 8.67 -16.13 -0.42
CA SER A 20 7.59 -15.33 0.14
C SER A 20 7.33 -14.20 -0.85
N HIS A 21 6.47 -14.43 -1.82
CA HIS A 21 5.88 -13.34 -2.57
C HIS A 21 5.08 -12.52 -1.55
N ALA A 22 5.68 -11.46 -1.05
CA ALA A 22 4.95 -10.47 -0.28
C ALA A 22 3.84 -9.96 -1.21
N LEU A 23 2.59 -10.33 -0.90
CA LEU A 23 1.43 -9.82 -1.61
C LEU A 23 1.38 -8.31 -1.35
N SER A 24 1.73 -7.53 -2.37
CA SER A 24 1.60 -6.09 -2.29
C SER A 24 0.12 -5.72 -2.28
N LEU A 25 -0.29 -4.94 -1.28
CA LEU A 25 -1.60 -4.35 -1.20
C LEU A 25 -1.63 -3.16 -2.16
N GLU A 26 -2.62 -3.10 -3.04
CA GLU A 26 -2.70 -2.09 -4.08
C GLU A 26 -4.07 -1.42 -4.08
N ILE A 27 -4.08 -0.11 -4.32
CA ILE A 27 -5.30 0.66 -4.54
C ILE A 27 -5.80 0.37 -5.95
N ILE A 28 -7.02 -0.17 -6.03
CA ILE A 28 -7.64 -0.60 -7.30
C ILE A 28 -8.76 0.33 -7.77
N ASP A 29 -9.33 1.14 -6.89
CA ASP A 29 -10.38 2.08 -7.23
C ASP A 29 -10.39 3.26 -6.26
N VAL A 30 -10.89 4.39 -6.71
CA VAL A 30 -11.03 5.62 -5.93
C VAL A 30 -12.43 6.17 -6.12
N LYS A 31 -13.11 6.48 -5.03
CA LYS A 31 -14.43 7.10 -5.05
C LYS A 31 -14.41 8.42 -4.29
N ARG A 32 -15.07 9.38 -4.86
CA ARG A 32 -15.21 10.72 -4.27
C ARG A 32 -16.67 11.16 -4.39
N ASN A 33 -17.22 11.74 -3.32
CA ASN A 33 -18.53 12.35 -3.41
C ASN A 33 -18.48 13.66 -4.20
N ILE A 34 -19.58 13.98 -4.84
CA ILE A 34 -19.80 15.29 -5.48
C ILE A 34 -20.58 16.15 -4.49
N PRO A 35 -19.97 17.20 -3.92
CA PRO A 35 -20.69 18.06 -2.98
C PRO A 35 -21.80 18.81 -3.70
N LEU A 36 -22.95 18.90 -3.08
CA LEU A 36 -24.11 19.64 -3.59
C LEU A 36 -24.11 21.10 -3.12
N SER A 37 -23.26 21.44 -2.16
CA SER A 37 -23.05 22.79 -1.66
C SER A 37 -21.59 22.98 -1.25
N GLU A 38 -21.15 24.24 -1.14
CA GLU A 38 -19.78 24.58 -0.71
C GLU A 38 -19.48 24.16 0.75
N SER A 39 -20.50 24.00 1.55
CA SER A 39 -20.38 23.60 2.96
C SER A 39 -20.31 22.08 3.16
N GLU A 40 -20.63 21.30 2.11
CA GLU A 40 -20.61 19.84 2.20
C GLU A 40 -19.17 19.32 2.12
N PRO A 41 -18.73 18.47 3.07
CA PRO A 41 -17.40 17.92 3.04
C PRO A 41 -17.19 16.98 1.85
N VAL A 42 -16.00 17.00 1.28
CA VAL A 42 -15.59 16.06 0.23
C VAL A 42 -14.77 14.96 0.87
N TYR A 43 -15.22 13.73 0.69
CA TYR A 43 -14.52 12.53 1.10
C TYR A 43 -13.94 11.82 -0.12
N LYS A 44 -12.75 11.27 0.02
CA LYS A 44 -12.08 10.48 -1.00
C LYS A 44 -11.70 9.14 -0.39
N ASP A 45 -12.31 8.08 -0.89
CA ASP A 45 -12.13 6.73 -0.43
C ASP A 45 -11.37 5.89 -1.46
N PHE A 46 -10.48 5.07 -0.96
CA PHE A 46 -9.62 4.18 -1.73
C PHE A 46 -10.00 2.74 -1.46
N TYR A 47 -10.19 1.99 -2.52
CA TYR A 47 -10.48 0.56 -2.45
C TYR A 47 -9.19 -0.20 -2.67
N ILE A 48 -8.83 -1.03 -1.70
CA ILE A 48 -7.58 -1.77 -1.65
C ILE A 48 -7.88 -3.24 -1.85
N LYS A 49 -7.23 -3.85 -2.84
CA LYS A 49 -7.29 -5.30 -3.01
C LYS A 49 -6.48 -5.97 -1.92
N ILE A 50 -7.11 -6.86 -1.18
CA ILE A 50 -6.47 -7.66 -0.14
C ILE A 50 -6.68 -9.14 -0.42
N SER A 51 -5.73 -9.96 0.00
CA SER A 51 -5.87 -11.41 0.06
C SER A 51 -5.71 -11.86 1.50
N ASN A 52 -6.74 -12.48 2.04
CA ASN A 52 -6.84 -12.82 3.44
C ASN A 52 -6.58 -11.63 4.37
N THR A 53 -6.71 -11.80 5.64
CA THR A 53 -6.49 -10.78 6.67
C THR A 53 -5.06 -10.21 6.62
N ALA A 54 -4.76 -9.34 5.67
CA ALA A 54 -3.44 -8.69 5.50
C ALA A 54 -3.00 -7.81 6.70
N GLY A 55 -3.54 -8.08 7.89
CA GLY A 55 -3.30 -7.31 9.11
C GLY A 55 -4.00 -5.95 9.13
N LEU A 56 -4.85 -5.66 8.16
CA LEU A 56 -5.63 -4.44 8.12
C LEU A 56 -6.82 -4.53 9.07
N LYS A 57 -7.08 -3.46 9.77
CA LYS A 57 -8.22 -3.33 10.67
C LYS A 57 -8.73 -1.89 10.66
N LYS A 58 -9.97 -1.71 11.07
CA LYS A 58 -10.58 -0.39 11.18
C LYS A 58 -9.74 0.54 12.06
N ASN A 59 -9.63 1.81 11.64
CA ASN A 59 -8.86 2.87 12.26
C ASN A 59 -7.33 2.73 12.15
N LEU A 60 -6.82 1.72 11.46
CA LEU A 60 -5.40 1.62 11.16
C LEU A 60 -5.02 2.67 10.11
N VAL A 61 -4.01 3.47 10.39
CA VAL A 61 -3.44 4.44 9.45
C VAL A 61 -2.19 3.84 8.82
N VAL A 62 -2.17 3.78 7.51
CA VAL A 62 -1.11 3.17 6.71
C VAL A 62 -0.63 4.13 5.63
N LYS A 63 0.57 3.87 5.10
CA LYS A 63 1.17 4.68 4.04
C LYS A 63 0.65 4.25 2.67
N ALA A 64 0.35 5.22 1.82
CA ALA A 64 0.22 5.02 0.39
C ALA A 64 1.54 5.40 -0.28
N VAL A 65 2.10 4.47 -1.04
CA VAL A 65 3.44 4.56 -1.61
C VAL A 65 3.34 4.42 -3.12
N ARG A 66 4.00 5.32 -3.85
CA ARG A 66 4.08 5.27 -5.30
C ARG A 66 5.40 4.70 -5.74
N LYS A 67 5.34 3.69 -6.60
CA LYS A 67 6.49 3.16 -7.32
C LYS A 67 6.70 3.95 -8.60
N ILE A 68 7.91 4.46 -8.77
CA ILE A 68 8.30 5.26 -9.93
C ILE A 68 9.41 4.53 -10.66
N ASN A 69 9.19 4.28 -11.95
CA ASN A 69 10.22 3.77 -12.85
C ASN A 69 10.92 4.94 -13.53
N VAL A 70 12.22 5.02 -13.33
CA VAL A 70 13.07 6.07 -13.94
C VAL A 70 13.64 5.54 -15.25
N LYS A 71 13.50 6.35 -16.29
CA LYS A 71 14.00 6.05 -17.63
C LYS A 71 15.06 7.08 -18.03
N ASP A 72 16.03 6.63 -18.83
CA ASP A 72 17.01 7.51 -19.46
C ASP A 72 16.44 8.23 -20.71
N SER A 73 17.25 9.04 -21.37
CA SER A 73 16.86 9.75 -22.59
C SER A 73 16.49 8.83 -23.76
N SER A 74 16.93 7.57 -23.73
CA SER A 74 16.57 6.54 -24.72
C SER A 74 15.32 5.74 -24.34
N LEU A 75 14.60 6.17 -23.31
CA LEU A 75 13.41 5.50 -22.74
C LEU A 75 13.69 4.11 -22.15
N LYS A 76 14.95 3.81 -21.85
CA LYS A 76 15.31 2.58 -21.15
C LYS A 76 15.17 2.76 -19.64
N SER A 77 14.62 1.76 -18.99
CA SER A 77 14.52 1.74 -17.53
C SER A 77 15.91 1.72 -16.90
N VAL A 78 16.16 2.68 -16.02
CA VAL A 78 17.37 2.76 -15.18
C VAL A 78 17.15 2.06 -13.86
N GLY A 79 15.95 2.16 -13.30
CA GLY A 79 15.59 1.57 -12.04
C GLY A 79 14.27 2.09 -11.51
N ASP A 80 13.86 1.54 -10.39
CA ASP A 80 12.65 1.93 -9.67
C ASP A 80 12.99 2.52 -8.31
N PHE A 81 12.18 3.45 -7.85
CA PHE A 81 12.18 3.88 -6.45
C PHE A 81 10.75 4.05 -5.94
N LYS A 82 10.60 4.06 -4.63
CA LYS A 82 9.31 4.27 -3.98
C LYS A 82 9.32 5.53 -3.16
N THR A 83 8.23 6.27 -3.20
CA THR A 83 8.04 7.47 -2.38
C THR A 83 6.66 7.46 -1.74
N THR A 84 6.58 7.93 -0.50
CA THR A 84 5.31 8.06 0.21
C THR A 84 4.51 9.22 -0.37
N VAL A 85 3.27 8.94 -0.77
CA VAL A 85 2.33 9.95 -1.29
C VAL A 85 1.49 10.55 -0.18
N GLY A 86 1.07 9.73 0.75
CA GLY A 86 0.25 10.14 1.87
C GLY A 86 -0.11 9.01 2.81
N LEU A 87 -0.99 9.31 3.74
CA LEU A 87 -1.54 8.37 4.71
C LEU A 87 -3.03 8.18 4.45
N VAL A 88 -3.49 6.96 4.62
CA VAL A 88 -4.90 6.59 4.55
C VAL A 88 -5.31 5.86 5.81
N LYS A 89 -6.54 6.09 6.25
CA LYS A 89 -7.13 5.41 7.40
C LYS A 89 -8.11 4.34 6.93
N ILE A 90 -7.91 3.12 7.37
CA ILE A 90 -8.81 2.01 7.08
C ILE A 90 -10.15 2.24 7.77
N ILE A 91 -11.23 2.25 7.02
CA ILE A 91 -12.59 2.46 7.54
C ILE A 91 -13.44 1.20 7.52
N GLN A 92 -13.14 0.27 6.62
CA GLN A 92 -13.85 -1.00 6.53
C GLN A 92 -12.95 -2.07 5.91
N VAL A 93 -13.06 -3.29 6.40
CA VAL A 93 -12.33 -4.45 5.87
C VAL A 93 -13.31 -5.58 5.58
N SER A 94 -13.26 -6.14 4.39
CA SER A 94 -13.93 -7.38 4.00
C SER A 94 -12.90 -8.45 3.64
N GLU A 95 -13.32 -9.60 3.15
CA GLU A 95 -12.40 -10.70 2.83
C GLU A 95 -11.44 -10.38 1.69
N THR A 96 -11.88 -9.62 0.69
CA THR A 96 -11.12 -9.37 -0.54
C THR A 96 -10.82 -7.89 -0.80
N VAL A 97 -11.49 -7.00 -0.09
CA VAL A 97 -11.37 -5.54 -0.27
C VAL A 97 -11.35 -4.84 1.07
N ALA A 98 -10.47 -3.88 1.22
CA ALA A 98 -10.51 -2.90 2.29
C ALA A 98 -10.83 -1.52 1.71
N VAL A 99 -11.52 -0.70 2.49
CA VAL A 99 -11.80 0.70 2.14
C VAL A 99 -11.03 1.58 3.09
N ALA A 100 -10.29 2.53 2.55
CA ALA A 100 -9.52 3.52 3.30
C ALA A 100 -9.93 4.92 2.87
N ARG A 101 -9.86 5.86 3.80
CA ARG A 101 -10.10 7.27 3.54
C ARG A 101 -8.82 8.07 3.61
N GLU A 102 -8.67 9.08 2.77
CA GLU A 102 -7.53 9.99 2.83
C GLU A 102 -7.41 10.58 4.24
N PHE A 103 -6.23 10.43 4.83
CA PHE A 103 -5.94 10.93 6.16
C PHE A 103 -5.06 12.17 6.08
N LYS A 104 -3.95 12.10 5.33
CA LYS A 104 -3.02 13.21 5.15
C LYS A 104 -2.17 12.99 3.90
N LEU A 105 -1.95 14.03 3.11
CA LEU A 105 -0.98 14.00 2.03
C LEU A 105 0.42 14.34 2.56
N THR A 106 1.43 13.69 2.01
CA THR A 106 2.84 13.97 2.33
C THR A 106 3.28 15.24 1.61
N PRO A 107 3.78 16.26 2.34
CA PRO A 107 4.36 17.46 1.72
C PRO A 107 5.51 17.09 0.78
N ARG A 108 5.60 17.76 -0.37
CA ARG A 108 6.58 17.45 -1.40
C ARG A 108 7.86 18.30 -1.33
N GLN A 109 8.05 19.10 -0.29
CA GLN A 109 9.23 19.98 -0.15
C GLN A 109 10.54 19.20 -0.09
N ASP A 110 10.57 18.11 0.67
CA ASP A 110 11.76 17.29 0.91
C ASP A 110 11.62 15.88 0.32
N GLU A 111 10.63 15.69 -0.53
CA GLU A 111 10.32 14.42 -1.16
C GLU A 111 10.47 14.50 -2.69
N PRO A 112 10.81 13.41 -3.37
CA PRO A 112 10.86 13.39 -4.83
C PRO A 112 9.55 13.88 -5.44
N MET A 113 9.63 14.69 -6.49
CA MET A 113 8.46 15.15 -7.23
C MET A 113 7.79 14.00 -7.96
N ILE A 114 6.48 14.02 -7.96
CA ILE A 114 5.62 13.05 -8.64
C ILE A 114 4.69 13.79 -9.60
N ASP A 115 4.35 13.17 -10.72
CA ASP A 115 3.54 13.81 -11.77
C ASP A 115 2.14 14.18 -11.27
N GLN A 116 1.56 13.35 -10.44
CA GLN A 116 0.27 13.58 -9.84
C GLN A 116 0.38 13.58 -8.31
N ILE A 117 0.18 14.75 -7.73
CA ILE A 117 0.10 14.90 -6.28
C ILE A 117 -1.26 14.37 -5.83
N GLY A 118 -1.23 13.48 -4.89
CA GLY A 118 -2.42 12.81 -4.37
C GLY A 118 -2.36 11.31 -4.55
N ILE A 119 -3.07 10.62 -3.69
CA ILE A 119 -3.15 9.16 -3.69
C ILE A 119 -4.05 8.74 -4.86
N MET A 120 -3.63 7.73 -5.60
CA MET A 120 -4.33 7.28 -6.81
C MET A 120 -4.32 5.77 -6.97
N VAL A 121 -5.09 5.28 -7.93
CA VAL A 121 -5.06 3.88 -8.35
C VAL A 121 -3.64 3.48 -8.76
N GLY A 122 -3.22 2.29 -8.35
CA GLY A 122 -1.88 1.78 -8.58
C GLY A 122 -0.89 2.07 -7.44
N ASP A 123 -1.21 3.00 -6.53
CA ASP A 123 -0.41 3.19 -5.32
C ASP A 123 -0.48 1.96 -4.43
N GLU A 124 0.65 1.59 -3.85
CA GLU A 124 0.77 0.44 -2.94
C GLU A 124 0.51 0.89 -1.49
N ILE A 125 -0.01 -0.02 -0.69
CA ILE A 125 -0.18 0.19 0.74
C ILE A 125 0.98 -0.45 1.50
N ASP A 126 1.69 0.35 2.27
CA ASP A 126 2.75 -0.08 3.17
C ASP A 126 2.25 -0.01 4.61
N THR A 127 2.24 -1.14 5.28
CA THR A 127 1.80 -1.26 6.68
C THR A 127 2.92 -1.01 7.70
N ALA A 128 4.15 -0.81 7.25
CA ALA A 128 5.26 -0.44 8.13
C ALA A 128 4.96 0.92 8.81
N ASP A 129 5.29 1.03 10.09
CA ASP A 129 5.03 2.22 10.90
C ASP A 129 3.54 2.62 10.98
N SER A 130 2.64 1.66 10.77
CA SER A 130 1.21 1.89 10.93
C SER A 130 0.84 2.14 12.40
N PHE A 131 -0.21 2.92 12.59
CA PHE A 131 -0.72 3.23 13.93
C PHE A 131 -2.25 3.27 13.92
N ILE A 132 -2.85 3.10 15.10
CA ILE A 132 -4.29 3.22 15.25
C ILE A 132 -4.66 4.66 15.55
N ASP A 133 -5.53 5.23 14.74
CA ASP A 133 -6.15 6.52 15.03
C ASP A 133 -7.28 6.33 16.04
N VAL A 134 -7.05 6.81 17.26
CA VAL A 134 -8.02 6.75 18.36
C VAL A 134 -8.90 8.01 18.44
N THR A 135 -8.76 8.92 17.52
CA THR A 135 -9.58 10.15 17.49
C THR A 135 -11.03 9.75 17.24
N LYS A 136 -11.85 9.81 18.27
CA LYS A 136 -13.30 9.63 18.13
C LYS A 136 -13.79 10.74 17.21
N ALA A 137 -14.51 10.36 16.15
CA ALA A 137 -15.32 11.33 15.42
C ALA A 137 -16.17 12.06 16.48
N LYS A 138 -16.09 13.39 16.54
CA LYS A 138 -17.04 14.14 17.32
C LYS A 138 -18.41 13.81 16.74
N GLU A 139 -19.19 13.09 17.49
CA GLU A 139 -20.63 13.00 17.24
C GLU A 139 -21.17 14.42 17.29
N ILE A 140 -21.64 14.85 16.15
CA ILE A 140 -22.38 16.10 16.00
C ILE A 140 -23.82 15.83 16.39
#